data_e527d34cefb6e20ace9b1e345db4248b
#
_entry.id   e527d34cefb6e20ace9b1e345db4248b
#
_cell.length_a   1.000
_cell.length_b   1.000
_cell.length_c   1.000
_cell.angle_alpha   90.00
_cell.angle_beta   90.00
_cell.angle_gamma   90.00
#
_symmetry.space_group_name_H-M   'P 1'
#
loop_
_entity.id
_entity.type
_entity.pdbx_description
1 polymer ?
#
loop_
_entity_poly.entity_id
_entity_poly.type
_entity_poly.pdbx_seq_one_letter_code
_entity_poly.pdbx_strand_id
1 'polypeptide(L)'
;AYVNMYGVLGALENLCVLDAEAKAIVQTIKKPVALCFDVKDGPCRTFHFSADGCRVTEGGEGCTCKMHFASPAAFNRMIDAGKPGMPVKGVVTLLSFLTGPFTKLTDRLAAVLRPDEAALADRAFFEENTLMTMYVIAGAISGLANSDSIAKISAENTPDGDISLGIKGSAAVTIRVRDHVFTTIKAPAENPRALMEFADIDLANGLFNGKVSTINEMCKGNIRLAGVLSMVDNVNRILDRVAVYLG
;
A
#
# COMPACT_ATOMS: atom_id res chain seq x y z
N ALA A 1 0.39 -12.32 3.67
CA ALA A 1 1.71 -11.73 3.46
C ALA A 1 1.72 -10.70 2.32
N TYR A 2 1.12 -11.03 1.16
CA TYR A 2 1.12 -10.11 0.01
C TYR A 2 0.43 -8.78 0.32
N VAL A 3 -0.75 -8.78 0.94
CA VAL A 3 -1.44 -7.56 1.37
C VAL A 3 -0.56 -6.73 2.31
N ASN A 4 0.06 -7.36 3.29
CA ASN A 4 0.96 -6.67 4.23
C ASN A 4 2.22 -6.13 3.56
N MET A 5 2.81 -6.88 2.61
CA MET A 5 4.04 -6.45 1.93
C MET A 5 3.79 -5.35 0.88
N TYR A 6 2.76 -5.54 0.03
CA TYR A 6 2.47 -4.62 -1.08
C TYR A 6 1.60 -3.43 -0.65
N GLY A 7 0.62 -3.68 0.20
CA GLY A 7 -0.27 -2.65 0.73
C GLY A 7 0.37 -1.94 1.92
N VAL A 8 0.39 -2.58 3.09
CA VAL A 8 0.76 -1.91 4.35
C VAL A 8 2.19 -1.41 4.32
N LEU A 9 3.20 -2.29 4.19
CA LEU A 9 4.60 -1.85 4.14
C LEU A 9 4.91 -1.03 2.89
N GLY A 10 4.31 -1.38 1.73
CA GLY A 10 4.46 -0.61 0.51
C GLY A 10 4.06 0.85 0.65
N ALA A 11 3.14 1.18 1.56
CA ALA A 11 2.72 2.55 1.84
C ALA A 11 3.80 3.40 2.56
N LEU A 12 4.89 2.81 3.05
CA LEU A 12 6.03 3.58 3.62
C LEU A 12 6.61 4.59 2.61
N GLU A 13 6.58 4.29 1.31
CA GLU A 13 7.01 5.27 0.29
C GLU A 13 6.15 6.54 0.34
N ASN A 14 4.81 6.38 0.45
CA ASN A 14 3.89 7.50 0.50
C ASN A 14 3.96 8.22 1.85
N LEU A 15 4.09 7.48 2.94
CA LEU A 15 4.24 8.04 4.27
C LEU A 15 5.44 9.01 4.32
N CYS A 16 6.59 8.59 3.80
CA CYS A 16 7.79 9.44 3.73
C CYS A 16 7.62 10.70 2.85
N VAL A 17 6.59 10.75 2.00
CA VAL A 17 6.30 11.91 1.14
C VAL A 17 5.20 12.79 1.74
N LEU A 18 4.19 12.20 2.37
CA LEU A 18 2.99 12.92 2.84
C LEU A 18 3.16 13.41 4.28
N ASP A 19 3.67 12.55 5.16
CA ASP A 19 3.73 12.79 6.60
C ASP A 19 4.99 13.59 7.00
N ALA A 20 4.80 14.67 7.75
CA ALA A 20 5.88 15.55 8.18
C ALA A 20 6.82 14.88 9.21
N GLU A 21 6.27 14.03 10.10
CA GLU A 21 7.03 13.30 11.11
C GLU A 21 7.89 12.21 10.44
N ALA A 22 7.32 11.45 9.49
CA ALA A 22 8.07 10.47 8.73
C ALA A 22 9.19 11.11 7.90
N LYS A 23 8.96 12.29 7.30
CA LYS A 23 10.02 13.08 6.64
C LYS A 23 11.15 13.44 7.60
N ALA A 24 10.82 13.89 8.80
CA ALA A 24 11.83 14.19 9.81
C ALA A 24 12.62 12.95 10.24
N ILE A 25 11.96 11.80 10.35
CA ILE A 25 12.60 10.53 10.71
C ILE A 25 13.60 10.11 9.61
N VAL A 26 13.22 10.10 8.33
CA VAL A 26 14.14 9.68 7.25
C VAL A 26 15.34 10.61 7.11
N GLN A 27 15.21 11.91 7.38
CA GLN A 27 16.32 12.85 7.40
C GLN A 27 17.41 12.53 8.43
N THR A 28 17.11 11.72 9.45
CA THR A 28 18.10 11.22 10.42
C THR A 28 18.97 10.10 9.86
N ILE A 29 18.64 9.53 8.71
CA ILE A 29 19.33 8.40 8.10
C ILE A 29 20.62 8.89 7.44
N LYS A 30 21.76 8.64 8.09
CA LYS A 30 23.07 9.10 7.63
C LYS A 30 23.64 8.30 6.45
N LYS A 31 23.28 7.03 6.34
CA LYS A 31 23.74 6.13 5.26
C LYS A 31 22.53 5.38 4.70
N PRO A 32 22.38 5.30 3.36
CA PRO A 32 21.30 4.54 2.75
C PRO A 32 21.29 3.08 3.22
N VAL A 33 20.10 2.55 3.43
CA VAL A 33 19.84 1.17 3.86
C VAL A 33 18.88 0.53 2.89
N ALA A 34 19.23 -0.64 2.37
CA ALA A 34 18.36 -1.47 1.54
C ALA A 34 17.93 -2.71 2.36
N LEU A 35 16.73 -2.65 2.93
CA LEU A 35 16.15 -3.68 3.78
C LEU A 35 15.27 -4.61 2.94
N CYS A 36 15.69 -5.87 2.78
CA CYS A 36 14.92 -6.89 2.09
C CYS A 36 14.08 -7.72 3.07
N PHE A 37 12.81 -7.84 2.78
CA PHE A 37 11.93 -8.84 3.38
C PHE A 37 11.77 -9.99 2.37
N ASP A 38 12.23 -11.19 2.77
CA ASP A 38 12.24 -12.41 1.95
C ASP A 38 11.39 -13.47 2.64
N VAL A 39 10.21 -13.71 2.11
CA VAL A 39 9.26 -14.66 2.68
C VAL A 39 9.28 -15.94 1.86
N LYS A 40 9.67 -17.06 2.49
CA LYS A 40 9.62 -18.37 1.83
C LYS A 40 8.19 -18.69 1.39
N ASP A 41 8.04 -19.09 0.14
CA ASP A 41 6.74 -19.36 -0.50
C ASP A 41 5.79 -18.13 -0.49
N GLY A 42 6.38 -16.92 -0.52
CA GLY A 42 5.68 -15.65 -0.42
C GLY A 42 6.40 -14.51 -1.15
N PRO A 43 6.08 -13.25 -0.83
CA PRO A 43 6.68 -12.10 -1.48
C PRO A 43 8.13 -11.88 -1.04
N CYS A 44 8.94 -11.30 -1.97
CA CYS A 44 10.27 -10.81 -1.68
C CYS A 44 10.41 -9.39 -2.23
N ARG A 45 10.63 -8.39 -1.35
CA ARG A 45 10.78 -6.98 -1.74
C ARG A 45 11.86 -6.29 -0.93
N THR A 46 12.52 -5.32 -1.55
CA THR A 46 13.55 -4.51 -0.91
C THR A 46 13.09 -3.07 -0.76
N PHE A 47 13.20 -2.56 0.46
CA PHE A 47 12.88 -1.20 0.86
C PHE A 47 14.17 -0.40 1.00
N HIS A 48 14.35 0.59 0.13
CA HIS A 48 15.52 1.46 0.09
C HIS A 48 15.23 2.74 0.85
N PHE A 49 15.88 2.92 1.99
CA PHE A 49 15.74 4.11 2.85
C PHE A 49 16.96 5.01 2.71
N SER A 50 16.72 6.30 2.55
CA SER A 50 17.74 7.36 2.57
C SER A 50 17.17 8.59 3.24
N ALA A 51 17.97 9.66 3.37
CA ALA A 51 17.48 10.95 3.86
C ALA A 51 16.38 11.57 2.97
N ASP A 52 16.27 11.12 1.71
CA ASP A 52 15.26 11.59 0.74
C ASP A 52 13.93 10.85 0.85
N GLY A 53 13.86 9.73 1.60
CA GLY A 53 12.65 8.95 1.79
C GLY A 53 12.83 7.44 1.67
N CYS A 54 11.76 6.78 1.23
CA CYS A 54 11.69 5.34 1.01
C CYS A 54 11.32 5.05 -0.45
N ARG A 55 11.96 4.05 -1.06
CA ARG A 55 11.59 3.49 -2.36
C ARG A 55 11.56 1.96 -2.27
N VAL A 56 10.59 1.32 -2.91
CA VAL A 56 10.42 -0.14 -2.86
C VAL A 56 10.68 -0.75 -4.23
N THR A 57 11.42 -1.87 -4.26
CA THR A 57 11.71 -2.65 -5.47
C THR A 57 11.37 -4.13 -5.26
N GLU A 58 11.07 -4.84 -6.35
CA GLU A 58 10.86 -6.29 -6.31
C GLU A 58 12.18 -7.03 -6.10
N GLY A 59 12.10 -8.16 -5.41
CA GLY A 59 13.25 -9.05 -5.15
C GLY A 59 14.20 -8.54 -4.07
N GLY A 60 15.32 -9.26 -3.92
CA GLY A 60 16.31 -9.02 -2.87
C GLY A 60 17.69 -8.65 -3.40
N GLU A 61 17.81 -8.27 -4.67
CA GLU A 61 19.11 -7.85 -5.24
C GLU A 61 19.61 -6.56 -4.61
N GLY A 62 20.92 -6.51 -4.33
CA GLY A 62 21.56 -5.31 -3.78
C GLY A 62 21.18 -4.95 -2.36
N CYS A 63 20.42 -5.79 -1.62
CA CYS A 63 20.05 -5.49 -0.25
C CYS A 63 21.28 -5.48 0.68
N THR A 64 21.29 -4.50 1.60
CA THR A 64 22.31 -4.39 2.66
C THR A 64 21.91 -5.18 3.90
N CYS A 65 20.60 -5.37 4.10
CA CYS A 65 20.01 -6.15 5.18
C CYS A 65 18.94 -7.08 4.62
N LYS A 66 18.94 -8.34 5.07
CA LYS A 66 17.93 -9.32 4.67
C LYS A 66 17.27 -9.93 5.88
N MET A 67 15.95 -9.80 5.95
CA MET A 67 15.10 -10.52 6.89
C MET A 67 14.44 -11.69 6.17
N HIS A 68 14.78 -12.90 6.57
CA HIS A 68 14.17 -14.11 6.02
C HIS A 68 13.06 -14.63 6.95
N PHE A 69 11.93 -14.96 6.36
CA PHE A 69 10.77 -15.54 7.06
C PHE A 69 10.47 -16.94 6.52
N ALA A 70 10.36 -17.91 7.43
CA ALA A 70 10.14 -19.31 7.09
C ALA A 70 8.77 -19.59 6.44
N SER A 71 7.83 -18.65 6.53
CA SER A 71 6.49 -18.77 5.94
C SER A 71 5.76 -17.41 5.89
N PRO A 72 4.71 -17.28 5.06
CA PRO A 72 3.80 -16.15 5.08
C PRO A 72 3.18 -15.85 6.46
N ALA A 73 2.85 -16.90 7.22
CA ALA A 73 2.31 -16.74 8.57
C ALA A 73 3.34 -16.15 9.56
N ALA A 74 4.63 -16.51 9.43
CA ALA A 74 5.68 -15.95 10.26
C ALA A 74 5.86 -14.44 9.99
N PHE A 75 5.80 -14.03 8.71
CA PHE A 75 5.85 -12.63 8.32
C PHE A 75 4.65 -11.85 8.86
N ASN A 76 3.42 -12.38 8.70
CA ASN A 76 2.22 -11.72 9.21
C ASN A 76 2.29 -11.51 10.73
N ARG A 77 2.71 -12.51 11.50
CA ARG A 77 2.90 -12.35 12.96
C ARG A 77 3.87 -11.22 13.33
N MET A 78 4.91 -11.00 12.54
CA MET A 78 5.81 -9.87 12.76
C MET A 78 5.09 -8.53 12.56
N ILE A 79 4.30 -8.41 11.50
CA ILE A 79 3.51 -7.19 11.22
C ILE A 79 2.48 -6.95 12.34
N ASP A 80 1.75 -8.00 12.74
CA ASP A 80 0.72 -7.90 13.78
C ASP A 80 1.30 -7.55 15.16
N ALA A 81 2.50 -8.08 15.47
CA ALA A 81 3.19 -7.80 16.73
C ALA A 81 3.86 -6.40 16.78
N GLY A 82 3.97 -5.70 15.64
CA GLY A 82 4.65 -4.42 15.54
C GLY A 82 6.14 -4.47 15.90
N LYS A 83 6.76 -5.67 15.84
CA LYS A 83 8.17 -5.85 16.20
C LYS A 83 8.98 -6.30 14.99
N PRO A 84 10.11 -5.62 14.69
CA PRO A 84 10.98 -6.04 13.60
C PRO A 84 11.51 -7.45 13.86
N GLY A 85 11.55 -8.26 12.80
CA GLY A 85 12.18 -9.59 12.84
C GLY A 85 13.70 -9.50 13.05
N MET A 86 14.34 -10.64 13.34
CA MET A 86 15.80 -10.72 13.42
C MET A 86 16.37 -10.84 12.00
N PRO A 87 17.30 -9.94 11.59
CA PRO A 87 17.92 -10.03 10.28
C PRO A 87 18.93 -11.20 10.22
N VAL A 88 18.99 -11.88 9.07
CA VAL A 88 19.95 -12.96 8.82
C VAL A 88 21.27 -12.46 8.17
N LYS A 89 21.29 -11.23 7.65
CA LYS A 89 22.46 -10.58 7.03
C LYS A 89 22.51 -9.12 7.45
N GLY A 90 23.69 -8.61 7.78
CA GLY A 90 23.89 -7.17 8.09
C GLY A 90 23.58 -6.75 9.52
N VAL A 91 23.59 -7.67 10.47
CA VAL A 91 23.05 -7.52 11.84
C VAL A 91 23.66 -6.36 12.63
N VAL A 92 24.99 -6.18 12.60
CA VAL A 92 25.66 -5.27 13.55
C VAL A 92 25.55 -3.81 13.11
N THR A 93 25.70 -3.52 11.83
CA THR A 93 25.67 -2.15 11.28
C THR A 93 24.24 -1.57 11.15
N LEU A 94 23.23 -2.43 11.18
CA LEU A 94 21.84 -2.05 10.89
C LEU A 94 20.91 -2.15 12.09
N LEU A 95 21.40 -2.67 13.22
CA LEU A 95 20.59 -2.74 14.44
C LEU A 95 20.11 -1.36 14.88
N SER A 96 20.97 -0.34 14.79
CA SER A 96 20.61 1.05 15.11
C SER A 96 19.56 1.63 14.16
N PHE A 97 19.56 1.24 12.88
CA PHE A 97 18.51 1.62 11.93
C PHE A 97 17.20 0.91 12.24
N LEU A 98 17.24 -0.40 12.48
CA LEU A 98 16.04 -1.21 12.77
C LEU A 98 15.35 -0.79 14.07
N THR A 99 16.12 -0.57 15.15
CA THR A 99 15.59 -0.15 16.46
C THR A 99 15.36 1.36 16.59
N GLY A 100 15.80 2.13 15.61
CA GLY A 100 15.67 3.59 15.55
C GLY A 100 14.72 4.03 14.44
N PRO A 101 15.24 4.52 13.31
CA PRO A 101 14.41 5.10 12.24
C PRO A 101 13.33 4.14 11.70
N PHE A 102 13.65 2.86 11.47
CA PHE A 102 12.69 1.91 10.93
C PHE A 102 11.52 1.67 11.89
N THR A 103 11.78 1.41 13.18
CA THR A 103 10.71 1.24 14.18
C THR A 103 9.83 2.50 14.25
N LYS A 104 10.43 3.69 14.30
CA LYS A 104 9.65 4.95 14.31
C LYS A 104 8.77 5.12 13.07
N LEU A 105 9.27 4.77 11.88
CA LEU A 105 8.48 4.82 10.63
C LEU A 105 7.31 3.82 10.65
N THR A 106 7.55 2.61 11.15
CA THR A 106 6.47 1.60 11.26
C THR A 106 5.45 1.95 12.33
N ASP A 107 5.87 2.53 13.46
CA ASP A 107 4.96 3.02 14.50
C ASP A 107 4.11 4.18 13.97
N ARG A 108 4.73 5.13 13.22
CA ARG A 108 4.01 6.22 12.58
C ARG A 108 3.02 5.71 11.53
N LEU A 109 3.44 4.75 10.69
CA LEU A 109 2.55 4.11 9.72
C LEU A 109 1.34 3.46 10.41
N ALA A 110 1.58 2.75 11.51
CA ALA A 110 0.50 2.13 12.29
C ALA A 110 -0.45 3.17 12.88
N ALA A 111 0.06 4.28 13.42
CA ALA A 111 -0.75 5.38 13.94
C ALA A 111 -1.61 6.04 12.85
N VAL A 112 -1.05 6.23 11.64
CA VAL A 112 -1.79 6.81 10.52
C VAL A 112 -2.84 5.85 9.97
N LEU A 113 -2.56 4.54 9.88
CA LEU A 113 -3.49 3.57 9.32
C LEU A 113 -4.54 3.05 10.31
N ARG A 114 -4.28 3.15 11.62
CA ARG A 114 -5.18 2.70 12.70
C ARG A 114 -5.37 3.81 13.72
N PRO A 115 -5.92 4.98 13.28
CA PRO A 115 -6.12 6.12 14.16
C PRO A 115 -7.19 5.85 15.21
N ASP A 116 -7.09 6.54 16.33
CA ASP A 116 -8.22 6.71 17.22
C ASP A 116 -9.20 7.79 16.68
N GLU A 117 -10.41 7.85 17.26
CA GLU A 117 -11.41 8.81 16.83
C GLU A 117 -10.99 10.27 17.08
N ALA A 118 -10.19 10.52 18.10
CA ALA A 118 -9.72 11.85 18.44
C ALA A 118 -8.74 12.37 17.38
N ALA A 119 -7.85 11.53 16.87
CA ALA A 119 -6.92 11.88 15.79
C ALA A 119 -7.67 12.24 14.48
N LEU A 120 -8.76 11.53 14.16
CA LEU A 120 -9.58 11.81 12.99
C LEU A 120 -10.39 13.13 13.08
N ALA A 121 -10.44 13.76 14.23
CA ALA A 121 -11.04 15.10 14.38
C ALA A 121 -10.15 16.20 13.77
N ASP A 122 -8.82 15.97 13.65
CA ASP A 122 -7.92 16.84 12.90
C ASP A 122 -8.11 16.61 11.40
N ARG A 123 -8.50 17.67 10.68
CA ARG A 123 -8.81 17.57 9.25
C ARG A 123 -7.59 17.16 8.40
N ALA A 124 -6.41 17.69 8.71
CA ALA A 124 -5.19 17.36 7.97
C ALA A 124 -4.80 15.89 8.16
N PHE A 125 -4.90 15.41 9.39
CA PHE A 125 -4.67 14.00 9.71
C PHE A 125 -5.72 13.08 9.07
N PHE A 126 -7.00 13.48 9.06
CA PHE A 126 -8.07 12.74 8.39
C PHE A 126 -7.80 12.58 6.89
N GLU A 127 -7.36 13.65 6.21
CA GLU A 127 -7.00 13.62 4.80
C GLU A 127 -5.80 12.70 4.55
N GLU A 128 -4.77 12.81 5.37
CA GLU A 128 -3.60 11.92 5.31
C GLU A 128 -3.98 10.45 5.49
N ASN A 129 -4.76 10.11 6.53
CA ASN A 129 -5.26 8.76 6.76
C ASN A 129 -5.99 8.22 5.55
N THR A 130 -6.88 9.02 4.94
CA THR A 130 -7.67 8.61 3.78
C THR A 130 -6.78 8.34 2.57
N LEU A 131 -5.82 9.22 2.28
CA LEU A 131 -4.87 9.04 1.19
C LEU A 131 -3.98 7.82 1.42
N MET A 132 -3.45 7.65 2.63
CA MET A 132 -2.63 6.49 2.97
C MET A 132 -3.42 5.18 2.83
N THR A 133 -4.68 5.16 3.23
CA THR A 133 -5.57 4.00 3.05
C THR A 133 -5.79 3.69 1.57
N MET A 134 -5.98 4.70 0.71
CA MET A 134 -6.08 4.50 -0.74
C MET A 134 -4.82 3.85 -1.32
N TYR A 135 -3.63 4.29 -0.91
CA TYR A 135 -2.37 3.69 -1.37
C TYR A 135 -2.17 2.26 -0.87
N VAL A 136 -2.59 1.96 0.37
CA VAL A 136 -2.60 0.59 0.91
C VAL A 136 -3.51 -0.31 0.09
N ILE A 137 -4.73 0.14 -0.19
CA ILE A 137 -5.72 -0.60 -1.00
C ILE A 137 -5.16 -0.88 -2.40
N ALA A 138 -4.62 0.12 -3.09
CA ALA A 138 -4.08 -0.05 -4.43
C ALA A 138 -2.89 -1.03 -4.45
N GLY A 139 -1.98 -0.93 -3.48
CA GLY A 139 -0.88 -1.87 -3.31
C GLY A 139 -1.36 -3.30 -3.05
N ALA A 140 -2.35 -3.46 -2.18
CA ALA A 140 -2.94 -4.75 -1.86
C ALA A 140 -3.64 -5.39 -3.08
N ILE A 141 -4.36 -4.60 -3.89
CA ILE A 141 -4.97 -5.07 -5.14
C ILE A 141 -3.90 -5.66 -6.06
N SER A 142 -2.81 -4.92 -6.34
CA SER A 142 -1.74 -5.43 -7.20
C SER A 142 -1.05 -6.67 -6.61
N GLY A 143 -0.81 -6.68 -5.31
CA GLY A 143 -0.24 -7.83 -4.62
C GLY A 143 -1.10 -9.09 -4.74
N LEU A 144 -2.42 -9.00 -4.54
CA LEU A 144 -3.34 -10.13 -4.64
C LEU A 144 -3.60 -10.53 -6.09
N ALA A 145 -3.79 -9.58 -7.00
CA ALA A 145 -3.97 -9.87 -8.43
C ALA A 145 -2.88 -10.80 -8.96
N ASN A 146 -1.64 -10.56 -8.53
CA ASN A 146 -0.49 -11.34 -9.00
C ASN A 146 -0.25 -12.65 -8.22
N SER A 147 -0.88 -12.87 -7.05
CA SER A 147 -0.49 -13.97 -6.16
C SER A 147 -1.63 -14.84 -5.63
N ASP A 148 -2.80 -14.27 -5.38
CA ASP A 148 -3.95 -15.00 -4.81
C ASP A 148 -4.67 -15.79 -5.91
N SER A 149 -4.92 -17.10 -5.68
CA SER A 149 -5.51 -18.00 -6.68
C SER A 149 -6.92 -17.59 -7.13
N ILE A 150 -7.69 -16.92 -6.26
CA ILE A 150 -9.05 -16.44 -6.59
C ILE A 150 -8.95 -15.09 -7.30
N ALA A 151 -8.12 -14.17 -6.80
CA ALA A 151 -7.93 -12.86 -7.41
C ALA A 151 -7.36 -12.95 -8.83
N LYS A 152 -6.50 -13.95 -9.11
CA LYS A 152 -5.95 -14.24 -10.45
C LYS A 152 -7.01 -14.48 -11.50
N ILE A 153 -8.14 -15.07 -11.15
CA ILE A 153 -9.25 -15.27 -12.10
C ILE A 153 -9.73 -13.92 -12.65
N SER A 154 -9.88 -12.92 -11.79
CA SER A 154 -10.25 -11.56 -12.23
C SER A 154 -9.09 -10.86 -12.94
N ALA A 155 -7.85 -11.07 -12.48
CA ALA A 155 -6.66 -10.48 -13.10
C ALA A 155 -6.47 -10.95 -14.55
N GLU A 156 -6.61 -12.25 -14.81
CA GLU A 156 -6.50 -12.87 -16.15
C GLU A 156 -7.60 -12.39 -17.11
N ASN A 157 -8.76 -11.97 -16.57
CA ASN A 157 -9.86 -11.40 -17.35
C ASN A 157 -9.81 -9.87 -17.47
N THR A 158 -8.76 -9.24 -16.93
CA THR A 158 -8.58 -7.77 -17.02
C THR A 158 -7.72 -7.44 -18.23
N PRO A 159 -8.24 -6.65 -19.21
CA PRO A 159 -7.43 -6.24 -20.35
C PRO A 159 -6.28 -5.31 -19.93
N ASP A 160 -5.21 -5.31 -20.72
CA ASP A 160 -4.09 -4.39 -20.55
C ASP A 160 -4.53 -2.93 -20.57
N GLY A 161 -3.96 -2.12 -19.72
CA GLY A 161 -4.26 -0.69 -19.63
C GLY A 161 -4.00 -0.14 -18.25
N ASP A 162 -4.18 1.16 -18.11
CA ASP A 162 -4.08 1.86 -16.84
C ASP A 162 -5.49 2.10 -16.28
N ILE A 163 -5.70 1.78 -15.01
CA ILE A 163 -6.92 2.04 -14.26
C ILE A 163 -6.58 3.13 -13.25
N SER A 164 -7.28 4.26 -13.31
CA SER A 164 -7.12 5.34 -12.33
C SER A 164 -8.12 5.16 -11.19
N LEU A 165 -7.61 5.12 -9.96
CA LEU A 165 -8.39 5.20 -8.74
C LEU A 165 -8.06 6.52 -8.07
N GLY A 166 -9.04 7.43 -7.92
CA GLY A 166 -8.78 8.78 -7.47
C GLY A 166 -9.86 9.42 -6.63
N ILE A 167 -9.47 10.51 -5.98
CA ILE A 167 -10.35 11.40 -5.22
C ILE A 167 -10.31 12.76 -5.93
N LYS A 168 -11.47 13.23 -6.38
CA LYS A 168 -11.57 14.47 -7.16
C LYS A 168 -10.98 15.65 -6.41
N GLY A 169 -10.08 16.37 -7.10
CA GLY A 169 -9.40 17.53 -6.53
C GLY A 169 -8.31 17.23 -5.48
N SER A 170 -7.98 15.94 -5.27
CA SER A 170 -6.97 15.53 -4.31
C SER A 170 -5.89 14.67 -4.98
N ALA A 171 -5.91 13.36 -4.80
CA ALA A 171 -4.91 12.45 -5.30
C ALA A 171 -5.51 11.32 -6.13
N ALA A 172 -4.68 10.71 -6.97
CA ALA A 172 -5.02 9.48 -7.68
C ALA A 172 -3.83 8.52 -7.70
N VAL A 173 -4.14 7.24 -7.80
CA VAL A 173 -3.20 6.14 -7.97
C VAL A 173 -3.56 5.40 -9.25
N THR A 174 -2.55 4.91 -9.96
CA THR A 174 -2.74 4.09 -11.17
C THR A 174 -2.49 2.63 -10.86
N ILE A 175 -3.43 1.78 -11.22
CA ILE A 175 -3.25 0.33 -11.29
C ILE A 175 -3.00 0.00 -12.75
N ARG A 176 -1.75 -0.33 -13.08
CA ARG A 176 -1.33 -0.69 -14.44
C ARG A 176 -1.41 -2.18 -14.63
N VAL A 177 -2.06 -2.60 -15.73
CA VAL A 177 -2.12 -4.00 -16.15
C VAL A 177 -1.33 -4.14 -17.45
N ARG A 178 -0.37 -5.06 -17.47
CA ARG A 178 0.39 -5.46 -18.65
C ARG A 178 0.62 -6.98 -18.61
N ASP A 179 0.21 -7.66 -19.66
CA ASP A 179 0.29 -9.14 -19.72
C ASP A 179 -0.30 -9.81 -18.46
N HIS A 180 -1.47 -9.31 -17.99
CA HIS A 180 -2.17 -9.72 -16.78
C HIS A 180 -1.40 -9.48 -15.45
N VAL A 181 -0.23 -8.83 -15.50
CA VAL A 181 0.52 -8.42 -14.31
C VAL A 181 0.06 -7.04 -13.85
N PHE A 182 -0.28 -6.96 -12.58
CA PHE A 182 -0.76 -5.73 -11.94
C PHE A 182 0.39 -5.00 -11.24
N THR A 183 0.54 -3.71 -11.52
CA THR A 183 1.53 -2.84 -10.87
C THR A 183 0.85 -1.57 -10.35
N THR A 184 1.10 -1.22 -9.09
CA THR A 184 0.64 0.05 -8.53
C THR A 184 1.64 1.15 -8.81
N ILE A 185 1.18 2.23 -9.44
CA ILE A 185 1.95 3.46 -9.68
C ILE A 185 1.31 4.56 -8.84
N LYS A 186 2.06 5.14 -7.92
CA LYS A 186 1.60 6.13 -6.94
C LYS A 186 1.53 7.54 -7.52
N ALA A 187 0.93 7.63 -8.69
CA ALA A 187 0.71 8.85 -9.47
C ALA A 187 -0.53 8.69 -10.33
N PRO A 188 -1.20 9.79 -10.73
CA PRO A 188 -2.32 9.74 -11.67
C PRO A 188 -1.87 9.21 -13.03
N ALA A 189 -2.76 8.47 -13.71
CA ALA A 189 -2.55 8.06 -15.10
C ALA A 189 -2.83 9.23 -16.05
N GLU A 190 -1.98 9.41 -17.05
CA GLU A 190 -2.21 10.44 -18.10
C GLU A 190 -3.44 10.11 -18.97
N ASN A 191 -3.59 8.86 -19.40
CA ASN A 191 -4.66 8.38 -20.26
C ASN A 191 -5.21 7.03 -19.75
N PRO A 192 -5.97 7.01 -18.65
CA PRO A 192 -6.49 5.77 -18.10
C PRO A 192 -7.55 5.15 -19.02
N ARG A 193 -7.48 3.83 -19.23
CA ARG A 193 -8.52 3.08 -19.94
C ARG A 193 -9.79 2.90 -19.11
N ALA A 194 -9.65 2.94 -17.79
CA ALA A 194 -10.76 2.90 -16.85
C ALA A 194 -10.50 3.87 -15.69
N LEU A 195 -11.57 4.45 -15.16
CA LEU A 195 -11.52 5.41 -14.07
C LEU A 195 -12.55 5.05 -13.01
N MET A 196 -12.13 5.09 -11.75
CA MET A 196 -12.98 5.18 -10.57
C MET A 196 -12.58 6.41 -9.78
N GLU A 197 -13.47 7.39 -9.68
CA GLU A 197 -13.22 8.67 -9.01
C GLU A 197 -14.29 8.94 -7.96
N PHE A 198 -13.86 9.17 -6.73
CA PHE A 198 -14.72 9.57 -5.62
C PHE A 198 -14.90 11.09 -5.59
N ALA A 199 -16.11 11.57 -5.29
CA ALA A 199 -16.45 13.00 -5.34
C ALA A 199 -15.60 13.86 -4.40
N ASP A 200 -15.26 13.34 -3.24
CA ASP A 200 -14.45 14.02 -2.23
C ASP A 200 -13.78 13.02 -1.26
N ILE A 201 -12.98 13.58 -0.35
CA ILE A 201 -12.18 12.81 0.60
C ILE A 201 -13.04 12.20 1.71
N ASP A 202 -14.15 12.82 2.09
CA ASP A 202 -15.06 12.33 3.13
C ASP A 202 -15.79 11.09 2.65
N LEU A 203 -16.26 11.11 1.41
CA LEU A 203 -16.83 9.94 0.74
C LEU A 203 -15.83 8.80 0.64
N ALA A 204 -14.59 9.10 0.19
CA ALA A 204 -13.55 8.09 0.06
C ALA A 204 -13.22 7.44 1.41
N ASN A 205 -13.07 8.23 2.47
CA ASN A 205 -12.87 7.72 3.83
C ASN A 205 -14.02 6.82 4.28
N GLY A 206 -15.27 7.27 4.08
CA GLY A 206 -16.46 6.50 4.44
C GLY A 206 -16.54 5.15 3.72
N LEU A 207 -16.19 5.12 2.42
CA LEU A 207 -16.16 3.91 1.62
C LEU A 207 -15.04 2.95 2.07
N PHE A 208 -13.83 3.46 2.26
CA PHE A 208 -12.67 2.65 2.67
C PHE A 208 -12.85 2.01 4.05
N ASN A 209 -13.62 2.67 4.94
CA ASN A 209 -13.93 2.18 6.28
C ASN A 209 -15.27 1.42 6.35
N GLY A 210 -15.93 1.15 5.21
CA GLY A 210 -17.20 0.43 5.17
C GLY A 210 -18.40 1.15 5.82
N LYS A 211 -18.28 2.47 6.07
CA LYS A 211 -19.32 3.30 6.72
C LYS A 211 -20.40 3.75 5.73
N VAL A 212 -20.12 3.64 4.43
CA VAL A 212 -20.99 4.13 3.35
C VAL A 212 -21.20 3.03 2.33
N SER A 213 -22.41 2.92 1.79
CA SER A 213 -22.75 1.95 0.75
C SER A 213 -22.27 2.43 -0.62
N THR A 214 -21.35 1.69 -1.24
CA THR A 214 -20.85 1.97 -2.60
C THR A 214 -21.98 2.09 -3.62
N ILE A 215 -22.97 1.18 -3.58
CA ILE A 215 -24.10 1.17 -4.51
C ILE A 215 -24.94 2.45 -4.35
N ASN A 216 -25.23 2.87 -3.12
CA ASN A 216 -26.00 4.08 -2.88
C ASN A 216 -25.27 5.33 -3.40
N GLU A 217 -23.98 5.42 -3.21
CA GLU A 217 -23.17 6.56 -3.66
C GLU A 217 -22.98 6.59 -5.18
N MET A 218 -22.90 5.42 -5.82
CA MET A 218 -22.94 5.33 -7.28
C MET A 218 -24.29 5.82 -7.84
N CYS A 219 -25.42 5.42 -7.23
CA CYS A 219 -26.74 5.90 -7.65
C CYS A 219 -26.92 7.40 -7.47
N LYS A 220 -26.25 8.01 -6.49
CA LYS A 220 -26.27 9.47 -6.27
C LYS A 220 -25.30 10.22 -7.24
N GLY A 221 -24.46 9.50 -7.97
CA GLY A 221 -23.44 10.09 -8.84
C GLY A 221 -22.18 10.57 -8.12
N ASN A 222 -21.99 10.20 -6.84
CA ASN A 222 -20.84 10.57 -6.04
C ASN A 222 -19.60 9.69 -6.35
N ILE A 223 -19.79 8.58 -7.08
CA ILE A 223 -18.70 7.76 -7.59
C ILE A 223 -18.82 7.76 -9.12
N ARG A 224 -17.83 8.33 -9.78
CA ARG A 224 -17.74 8.35 -11.23
C ARG A 224 -16.98 7.14 -11.74
N LEU A 225 -17.62 6.35 -12.59
CA LEU A 225 -17.00 5.27 -13.33
C LEU A 225 -16.96 5.66 -14.81
N ALA A 226 -15.82 5.44 -15.48
CA ALA A 226 -15.68 5.74 -16.90
C ALA A 226 -14.70 4.77 -17.59
N GLY A 227 -14.79 4.69 -18.92
CA GLY A 227 -13.92 3.85 -19.75
C GLY A 227 -14.35 2.39 -19.78
N VAL A 228 -13.41 1.46 -19.72
CA VAL A 228 -13.64 0.00 -19.82
C VAL A 228 -14.16 -0.52 -18.48
N LEU A 229 -15.47 -0.61 -18.32
CA LEU A 229 -16.13 -0.98 -17.06
C LEU A 229 -15.75 -2.37 -16.57
N SER A 230 -15.44 -3.32 -17.45
CA SER A 230 -14.97 -4.64 -17.03
C SER A 230 -13.64 -4.60 -16.28
N MET A 231 -12.78 -3.61 -16.54
CA MET A 231 -11.55 -3.41 -15.76
C MET A 231 -11.88 -3.00 -14.33
N VAL A 232 -12.85 -2.08 -14.16
CA VAL A 232 -13.30 -1.65 -12.83
C VAL A 232 -13.96 -2.79 -12.07
N ASP A 233 -14.82 -3.58 -12.73
CA ASP A 233 -15.50 -4.74 -12.11
C ASP A 233 -14.48 -5.79 -11.62
N ASN A 234 -13.50 -6.13 -12.46
CA ASN A 234 -12.44 -7.07 -12.06
C ASN A 234 -11.60 -6.54 -10.90
N VAL A 235 -11.26 -5.24 -10.88
CA VAL A 235 -10.55 -4.62 -9.73
C VAL A 235 -11.41 -4.66 -8.48
N ASN A 236 -12.72 -4.41 -8.56
CA ASN A 236 -13.63 -4.52 -7.41
C ASN A 236 -13.68 -5.94 -6.85
N ARG A 237 -13.71 -6.97 -7.70
CA ARG A 237 -13.65 -8.38 -7.26
C ARG A 237 -12.34 -8.71 -6.56
N ILE A 238 -11.22 -8.13 -7.01
CA ILE A 238 -9.94 -8.27 -6.32
C ILE A 238 -9.96 -7.51 -4.99
N LEU A 239 -10.58 -6.32 -4.94
CA LEU A 239 -10.77 -5.54 -3.72
C LEU A 239 -11.60 -6.30 -2.67
N ASP A 240 -12.65 -7.02 -3.07
CA ASP A 240 -13.41 -7.88 -2.16
C ASP A 240 -12.51 -8.95 -1.51
N ARG A 241 -11.49 -9.45 -2.25
CA ARG A 241 -10.49 -10.36 -1.68
C ARG A 241 -9.55 -9.67 -0.71
N VAL A 242 -9.18 -8.39 -0.97
CA VAL A 242 -8.39 -7.58 -0.02
C VAL A 242 -9.11 -7.47 1.32
N ALA A 243 -10.42 -7.19 1.30
CA ALA A 243 -11.23 -7.07 2.51
C ALA A 243 -11.21 -8.35 3.37
N VAL A 244 -11.20 -9.54 2.75
CA VAL A 244 -11.09 -10.83 3.47
C VAL A 244 -9.77 -10.97 4.23
N TYR A 245 -8.69 -10.32 3.76
CA TYR A 245 -7.36 -10.40 4.39
C TYR A 245 -7.07 -9.28 5.39
N LEU A 246 -7.82 -8.18 5.34
CA LEU A 246 -7.67 -7.02 6.24
C LEU A 246 -8.72 -7.00 7.38
N GLY A 247 -9.86 -7.67 7.21
CA GLY A 247 -10.90 -7.85 8.23
C GLY A 247 -10.60 -9.03 9.07
#